data_8939c98eed2dd57ab34f841f9565dd5e
#
_entry.id   8939c98eed2dd57ab34f841f9565dd5e
#
_cell.length_a   1.000
_cell.length_b   1.000
_cell.length_c   1.000
_cell.angle_alpha   90.00
_cell.angle_beta   90.00
_cell.angle_gamma   90.00
#
_symmetry.space_group_name_H-M   'P 1'
#
loop_
_entity.id
_entity.type
_entity.pdbx_description
1 polymer ?
#
loop_
_entity_poly.entity_id
_entity_poly.type
_entity_poly.pdbx_seq_one_letter_code
_entity_poly.pdbx_strand_id
1 'polypeptide(L)'
;MNTVRSEKDSMGAIDVPADKLWGAQTQRSLEHFRISTEKMPTSLIHALALTKRAAAKVNEDLGLLSEEKASAIRQAADEVLAGQHDDEFPLAIWQTGSGTQSNMNMNEVLANRASELLGGVRGMERKVHPNDDVNKSQSSNDVFPTAMHVAALLALRKQLIPQLKTLTQTLNEKSRACRYRQNWSYSLAGCHAVNAGAGDFRLDSDARA
;
A
#
# COMPACT_ATOMS: atom_id res chain seq x y z
N MET A 1 -23.04 12.20 20.63
CA MET A 1 -23.28 13.01 19.40
C MET A 1 -21.97 13.00 18.64
N ASN A 2 -21.94 12.45 17.42
CA ASN A 2 -20.70 12.56 16.63
C ASN A 2 -20.52 14.02 16.25
N THR A 3 -19.45 14.63 16.75
CA THR A 3 -19.06 15.99 16.35
C THR A 3 -18.61 15.94 14.88
N VAL A 4 -19.12 16.84 14.06
CA VAL A 4 -18.72 17.01 12.67
C VAL A 4 -17.98 18.32 12.50
N ARG A 5 -17.07 18.37 11.52
CA ARG A 5 -16.45 19.61 11.05
C ARG A 5 -16.87 19.84 9.60
N SER A 6 -17.11 21.08 9.25
CA SER A 6 -17.40 21.45 7.86
C SER A 6 -16.09 21.64 7.10
N GLU A 7 -15.95 20.95 5.98
CA GLU A 7 -14.85 21.16 5.02
C GLU A 7 -15.41 21.58 3.66
N LYS A 8 -14.60 22.18 2.83
CA LYS A 8 -14.98 22.68 1.53
C LYS A 8 -14.01 22.20 0.45
N ASP A 9 -14.57 21.78 -0.67
CA ASP A 9 -13.83 21.50 -1.90
C ASP A 9 -14.44 22.31 -3.07
N SER A 10 -14.04 21.99 -4.31
CA SER A 10 -14.56 22.64 -5.51
C SER A 10 -16.07 22.43 -5.74
N MET A 11 -16.67 21.43 -5.08
CA MET A 11 -18.09 21.09 -5.19
C MET A 11 -18.94 21.69 -4.06
N GLY A 12 -18.33 22.43 -3.12
CA GLY A 12 -19.00 23.09 -2.00
C GLY A 12 -18.67 22.50 -0.63
N ALA A 13 -19.43 22.89 0.38
CA ALA A 13 -19.23 22.42 1.74
C ALA A 13 -19.79 21.02 1.96
N ILE A 14 -19.15 20.24 2.81
CA ILE A 14 -19.57 18.91 3.25
C ILE A 14 -19.14 18.70 4.71
N ASP A 15 -19.95 17.97 5.46
CA ASP A 15 -19.67 17.61 6.83
C ASP A 15 -18.82 16.33 6.91
N VAL A 16 -17.72 16.42 7.62
CA VAL A 16 -16.77 15.32 7.84
C VAL A 16 -16.72 15.01 9.34
N PRO A 17 -16.67 13.74 9.79
CA PRO A 17 -16.51 13.42 11.20
C PRO A 17 -15.27 14.11 11.78
N ALA A 18 -15.41 14.79 12.91
CA ALA A 18 -14.35 15.63 13.46
C ALA A 18 -13.12 14.84 13.94
N ASP A 19 -13.33 13.58 14.32
CA ASP A 19 -12.28 12.66 14.78
C ASP A 19 -11.42 12.09 13.63
N LYS A 20 -11.89 12.18 12.38
CA LYS A 20 -11.23 11.59 11.22
C LYS A 20 -10.19 12.51 10.59
N LEU A 21 -9.14 11.91 10.01
CA LEU A 21 -8.08 12.63 9.29
C LEU A 21 -8.43 12.90 7.83
N TRP A 22 -9.34 12.14 7.22
CA TRP A 22 -9.74 12.41 5.84
C TRP A 22 -10.54 13.71 5.73
N GLY A 23 -10.68 14.23 4.52
CA GLY A 23 -11.33 15.50 4.25
C GLY A 23 -12.55 15.38 3.34
N ALA A 24 -12.88 16.51 2.68
CA ALA A 24 -14.10 16.67 1.90
C ALA A 24 -14.18 15.69 0.72
N GLN A 25 -13.10 15.48 -0.02
CA GLN A 25 -13.14 14.62 -1.21
C GLN A 25 -13.32 13.14 -0.85
N THR A 26 -12.67 12.69 0.21
CA THR A 26 -12.87 11.33 0.72
C THR A 26 -14.30 11.15 1.22
N GLN A 27 -14.84 12.12 1.96
CA GLN A 27 -16.21 12.06 2.44
C GLN A 27 -17.23 11.97 1.28
N ARG A 28 -17.06 12.77 0.22
CA ARG A 28 -17.90 12.68 -0.99
C ARG A 28 -17.78 11.31 -1.64
N SER A 29 -16.58 10.77 -1.73
CA SER A 29 -16.36 9.43 -2.31
C SER A 29 -17.11 8.36 -1.51
N LEU A 30 -17.11 8.43 -0.19
CA LEU A 30 -17.88 7.53 0.67
C LEU A 30 -19.40 7.62 0.44
N GLU A 31 -19.90 8.81 0.14
CA GLU A 31 -21.33 9.02 -0.13
C GLU A 31 -21.74 8.53 -1.51
N HIS A 32 -20.89 8.74 -2.53
CA HIS A 32 -21.21 8.43 -3.93
C HIS A 32 -20.88 6.99 -4.33
N PHE A 33 -19.85 6.37 -3.76
CA PHE A 33 -19.37 5.03 -4.15
C PHE A 33 -19.68 3.98 -3.08
N ARG A 34 -20.96 3.77 -2.77
CA ARG A 34 -21.44 2.71 -1.86
C ARG A 34 -21.70 1.40 -2.59
N ILE A 35 -20.73 0.95 -3.40
CA ILE A 35 -20.92 -0.18 -4.32
C ILE A 35 -20.47 -1.49 -3.69
N SER A 36 -19.40 -1.46 -2.86
CA SER A 36 -18.80 -2.66 -2.29
C SER A 36 -18.27 -2.37 -0.88
N THR A 37 -18.04 -3.45 -0.14
CA THR A 37 -17.36 -3.43 1.17
C THR A 37 -15.86 -3.68 1.06
N GLU A 38 -15.38 -4.13 -0.11
CA GLU A 38 -13.96 -4.37 -0.36
C GLU A 38 -13.18 -3.06 -0.37
N LYS A 39 -12.12 -3.00 0.43
CA LYS A 39 -11.29 -1.80 0.59
C LYS A 39 -9.96 -1.93 -0.13
N MET A 40 -9.31 -0.79 -0.35
CA MET A 40 -7.96 -0.78 -0.93
C MET A 40 -7.01 -1.62 -0.10
N PRO A 41 -6.20 -2.49 -0.72
CA PRO A 41 -5.21 -3.27 0.00
C PRO A 41 -4.21 -2.38 0.76
N THR A 42 -3.91 -2.73 2.02
CA THR A 42 -2.95 -1.99 2.86
C THR A 42 -1.59 -1.84 2.18
N SER A 43 -1.16 -2.85 1.41
CA SER A 43 0.09 -2.77 0.63
C SER A 43 0.10 -1.63 -0.39
N LEU A 44 -1.06 -1.32 -1.00
CA LEU A 44 -1.19 -0.20 -1.93
C LEU A 44 -1.23 1.15 -1.18
N ILE A 45 -1.93 1.21 -0.04
CA ILE A 45 -1.95 2.39 0.83
C ILE A 45 -0.53 2.73 1.29
N HIS A 46 0.22 1.74 1.77
CA HIS A 46 1.62 1.93 2.16
C HIS A 46 2.51 2.36 0.99
N ALA A 47 2.31 1.82 -0.21
CA ALA A 47 3.06 2.25 -1.40
C ALA A 47 2.73 3.71 -1.79
N LEU A 48 1.47 4.15 -1.66
CA LEU A 48 1.09 5.54 -1.84
C LEU A 48 1.78 6.44 -0.81
N ALA A 49 1.75 6.07 0.48
CA ALA A 49 2.43 6.81 1.54
C ALA A 49 3.94 6.94 1.28
N LEU A 50 4.58 5.84 0.84
CA LEU A 50 6.00 5.83 0.49
C LEU A 50 6.30 6.79 -0.68
N THR A 51 5.44 6.80 -1.70
CA THR A 51 5.57 7.70 -2.85
C THR A 51 5.43 9.17 -2.42
N LYS A 52 4.43 9.48 -1.58
CA LYS A 52 4.25 10.85 -1.03
C LYS A 52 5.42 11.29 -0.16
N ARG A 53 5.93 10.38 0.66
CA ARG A 53 7.14 10.61 1.48
C ARG A 53 8.35 10.98 0.64
N ALA A 54 8.58 10.24 -0.47
CA ALA A 54 9.66 10.51 -1.40
C ALA A 54 9.46 11.84 -2.15
N ALA A 55 8.24 12.12 -2.62
CA ALA A 55 7.91 13.36 -3.29
C ALA A 55 8.08 14.59 -2.39
N ALA A 56 7.70 14.50 -1.11
CA ALA A 56 7.92 15.57 -0.15
C ALA A 56 9.41 15.88 0.01
N LYS A 57 10.27 14.85 0.07
CA LYS A 57 11.73 15.04 0.15
C LYS A 57 12.30 15.71 -1.10
N VAL A 58 11.90 15.26 -2.27
CA VAL A 58 12.35 15.85 -3.54
C VAL A 58 11.89 17.31 -3.67
N ASN A 59 10.64 17.62 -3.32
CA ASN A 59 10.13 18.99 -3.35
C ASN A 59 10.84 19.90 -2.34
N GLU A 60 11.28 19.38 -1.20
CA GLU A 60 12.14 20.08 -0.24
C GLU A 60 13.52 20.40 -0.87
N ASP A 61 14.18 19.38 -1.44
CA ASP A 61 15.50 19.52 -2.04
C ASP A 61 15.52 20.50 -3.23
N LEU A 62 14.38 20.61 -3.93
CA LEU A 62 14.18 21.57 -5.03
C LEU A 62 13.74 22.96 -4.54
N GLY A 63 13.56 23.17 -3.23
CA GLY A 63 13.09 24.44 -2.67
C GLY A 63 11.63 24.78 -2.98
N LEU A 64 10.83 23.79 -3.43
CA LEU A 64 9.42 23.95 -3.76
C LEU A 64 8.51 23.80 -2.54
N LEU A 65 8.99 23.13 -1.48
CA LEU A 65 8.30 22.92 -0.21
C LEU A 65 9.22 23.32 0.94
N SER A 66 8.69 24.00 1.95
CA SER A 66 9.50 24.36 3.13
C SER A 66 9.91 23.11 3.92
N GLU A 67 11.08 23.15 4.57
CA GLU A 67 11.63 22.07 5.37
C GLU A 67 10.63 21.62 6.47
N GLU A 68 9.98 22.57 7.14
CA GLU A 68 8.99 22.28 8.18
C GLU A 68 7.81 21.45 7.66
N LYS A 69 7.21 21.87 6.53
CA LYS A 69 6.09 21.15 5.92
C LYS A 69 6.53 19.80 5.38
N ALA A 70 7.68 19.72 4.71
CA ALA A 70 8.21 18.49 4.17
C ALA A 70 8.51 17.47 5.26
N SER A 71 9.09 17.91 6.37
CA SER A 71 9.36 17.07 7.54
C SER A 71 8.06 16.53 8.15
N ALA A 72 7.05 17.39 8.34
CA ALA A 72 5.77 16.99 8.88
C ALA A 72 5.03 16.00 7.96
N ILE A 73 5.05 16.20 6.64
CA ILE A 73 4.45 15.27 5.67
C ILE A 73 5.17 13.92 5.71
N ARG A 74 6.50 13.91 5.76
CA ARG A 74 7.30 12.67 5.87
C ARG A 74 6.99 11.92 7.16
N GLN A 75 6.89 12.63 8.28
CA GLN A 75 6.54 12.02 9.57
C GLN A 75 5.13 11.43 9.53
N ALA A 76 4.14 12.15 9.00
CA ALA A 76 2.78 11.63 8.82
C ALA A 76 2.76 10.38 7.92
N ALA A 77 3.56 10.37 6.85
CA ALA A 77 3.69 9.20 5.98
C ALA A 77 4.36 8.01 6.70
N ASP A 78 5.35 8.25 7.56
CA ASP A 78 5.98 7.21 8.36
C ASP A 78 4.99 6.62 9.40
N GLU A 79 4.08 7.41 9.97
CA GLU A 79 3.00 6.92 10.84
C GLU A 79 2.03 6.00 10.06
N VAL A 80 1.67 6.36 8.82
CA VAL A 80 0.85 5.48 7.95
C VAL A 80 1.59 4.18 7.63
N LEU A 81 2.88 4.25 7.31
CA LEU A 81 3.71 3.05 7.05
C LEU A 81 3.85 2.14 8.27
N ALA A 82 3.75 2.70 9.47
CA ALA A 82 3.72 1.97 10.73
C ALA A 82 2.34 1.39 11.08
N GLY A 83 1.30 1.60 10.24
CA GLY A 83 -0.05 1.11 10.45
C GLY A 83 -0.86 1.87 11.52
N GLN A 84 -0.44 3.08 11.89
CA GLN A 84 -1.13 3.83 12.96
C GLN A 84 -2.46 4.45 12.50
N HIS A 85 -2.68 4.58 11.19
CA HIS A 85 -3.83 5.29 10.61
C HIS A 85 -4.58 4.43 9.58
N ASP A 86 -4.58 3.11 9.71
CA ASP A 86 -5.21 2.19 8.74
C ASP A 86 -6.72 2.45 8.59
N ASP A 87 -7.40 2.87 9.65
CA ASP A 87 -8.83 3.21 9.67
C ASP A 87 -9.18 4.52 8.94
N GLU A 88 -8.18 5.29 8.53
CA GLU A 88 -8.34 6.55 7.81
C GLU A 88 -8.43 6.37 6.28
N PHE A 89 -8.40 5.11 5.80
CA PHE A 89 -8.52 4.75 4.39
C PHE A 89 -9.78 3.91 4.12
N PRO A 90 -10.97 4.51 4.28
CA PRO A 90 -12.25 3.78 4.27
C PRO A 90 -12.78 3.49 2.85
N LEU A 91 -12.13 3.98 1.79
CA LEU A 91 -12.67 3.92 0.43
C LEU A 91 -12.74 2.50 -0.11
N ALA A 92 -13.85 2.20 -0.80
CA ALA A 92 -13.99 0.96 -1.55
C ALA A 92 -13.07 0.94 -2.78
N ILE A 93 -12.68 -0.26 -3.22
CA ILE A 93 -11.90 -0.42 -4.46
C ILE A 93 -12.70 -0.01 -5.71
N TRP A 94 -14.03 -0.17 -5.69
CA TRP A 94 -14.96 0.22 -6.73
C TRP A 94 -15.24 1.73 -6.65
N GLN A 95 -14.38 2.50 -7.29
CA GLN A 95 -14.43 3.95 -7.44
C GLN A 95 -14.13 4.31 -8.89
N THR A 96 -13.78 5.57 -9.20
CA THR A 96 -13.38 5.92 -10.57
C THR A 96 -12.07 5.20 -10.95
N GLY A 97 -11.94 4.80 -12.23
CA GLY A 97 -10.82 3.99 -12.71
C GLY A 97 -9.43 4.66 -12.69
N SER A 98 -9.37 5.97 -12.40
CA SER A 98 -8.11 6.73 -12.34
C SER A 98 -7.37 6.63 -11.00
N GLY A 99 -8.00 6.07 -9.95
CA GLY A 99 -7.42 6.02 -8.59
C GLY A 99 -7.35 7.38 -7.89
N THR A 100 -7.98 8.41 -8.45
CA THR A 100 -7.92 9.79 -7.91
C THR A 100 -8.46 9.87 -6.50
N GLN A 101 -9.55 9.18 -6.17
CA GLN A 101 -10.13 9.20 -4.84
C GLN A 101 -9.17 8.66 -3.78
N SER A 102 -8.49 7.54 -4.05
CA SER A 102 -7.49 6.98 -3.14
C SER A 102 -6.27 7.90 -3.00
N ASN A 103 -5.80 8.51 -4.10
CA ASN A 103 -4.74 9.50 -4.05
C ASN A 103 -5.13 10.72 -3.20
N MET A 104 -6.36 11.23 -3.36
CA MET A 104 -6.87 12.34 -2.59
C MET A 104 -7.08 11.98 -1.11
N ASN A 105 -7.56 10.78 -0.82
CA ASN A 105 -7.67 10.29 0.56
C ASN A 105 -6.29 10.31 1.25
N MET A 106 -5.26 9.79 0.60
CA MET A 106 -3.89 9.85 1.12
C MET A 106 -3.44 11.31 1.34
N ASN A 107 -3.69 12.21 0.37
CA ASN A 107 -3.31 13.60 0.47
C ASN A 107 -4.01 14.29 1.66
N GLU A 108 -5.30 14.05 1.87
CA GLU A 108 -6.10 14.64 2.96
C GLU A 108 -5.63 14.14 4.32
N VAL A 109 -5.42 12.83 4.46
CA VAL A 109 -4.92 12.21 5.70
C VAL A 109 -3.54 12.78 6.07
N LEU A 110 -2.61 12.80 5.12
CA LEU A 110 -1.26 13.32 5.36
C LEU A 110 -1.29 14.82 5.66
N ALA A 111 -2.12 15.61 4.97
CA ALA A 111 -2.22 17.05 5.17
C ALA A 111 -2.76 17.41 6.56
N ASN A 112 -3.85 16.74 6.98
CA ASN A 112 -4.43 16.97 8.30
C ASN A 112 -3.47 16.51 9.41
N ARG A 113 -2.84 15.34 9.26
CA ARG A 113 -1.88 14.86 10.25
C ARG A 113 -0.62 15.72 10.34
N ALA A 114 -0.05 16.13 9.19
CA ALA A 114 1.08 17.04 9.14
C ALA A 114 0.73 18.41 9.76
N SER A 115 -0.50 18.90 9.55
CA SER A 115 -0.97 20.12 10.18
C SER A 115 -0.98 20.01 11.72
N GLU A 116 -1.44 18.89 12.28
CA GLU A 116 -1.39 18.63 13.72
C GLU A 116 0.04 18.60 14.26
N LEU A 117 0.95 17.92 13.55
CA LEU A 117 2.38 17.86 13.91
C LEU A 117 3.03 19.24 13.97
N LEU A 118 2.54 20.19 13.16
CA LEU A 118 2.96 21.58 13.15
C LEU A 118 2.20 22.45 14.19
N GLY A 119 1.42 21.86 15.09
CA GLY A 119 0.60 22.58 16.08
C GLY A 119 -0.56 23.36 15.44
N GLY A 120 -1.06 22.91 14.30
CA GLY A 120 -2.28 23.41 13.64
C GLY A 120 -3.49 22.51 13.93
N VAL A 121 -4.58 22.77 13.21
CA VAL A 121 -5.85 22.04 13.32
C VAL A 121 -6.15 21.28 12.02
N ARG A 122 -7.11 20.36 12.08
CA ARG A 122 -7.66 19.66 10.92
C ARG A 122 -8.64 20.56 10.16
N GLY A 123 -8.87 20.26 8.90
CA GLY A 123 -9.92 20.91 8.12
C GLY A 123 -9.50 22.20 7.45
N MET A 124 -10.40 23.19 7.41
CA MET A 124 -10.20 24.41 6.61
C MET A 124 -9.00 25.26 7.03
N GLU A 125 -8.66 25.27 8.31
CA GLU A 125 -7.56 26.05 8.87
C GLU A 125 -6.24 25.28 8.99
N ARG A 126 -6.13 24.15 8.28
CA ARG A 126 -4.90 23.35 8.26
C ARG A 126 -3.72 24.12 7.68
N LYS A 127 -2.54 23.89 8.26
CA LYS A 127 -1.28 24.52 7.82
C LYS A 127 -0.69 23.89 6.55
N VAL A 128 -1.06 22.64 6.27
CA VAL A 128 -0.59 21.86 5.11
C VAL A 128 -1.77 21.57 4.21
N HIS A 129 -1.69 21.97 2.94
CA HIS A 129 -2.77 21.76 1.97
C HIS A 129 -2.62 20.45 1.19
N PRO A 130 -3.70 19.62 1.01
CA PRO A 130 -3.63 18.34 0.34
C PRO A 130 -3.12 18.42 -1.10
N ASN A 131 -3.59 19.41 -1.87
CA ASN A 131 -3.20 19.57 -3.28
C ASN A 131 -1.89 20.35 -3.43
N ASP A 132 -1.77 21.49 -2.72
CA ASP A 132 -0.69 22.45 -2.98
C ASP A 132 0.62 22.05 -2.30
N ASP A 133 0.56 21.31 -1.18
CA ASP A 133 1.74 20.85 -0.45
C ASP A 133 1.96 19.33 -0.63
N VAL A 134 1.00 18.47 -0.28
CA VAL A 134 1.19 17.00 -0.30
C VAL A 134 1.24 16.46 -1.72
N ASN A 135 0.38 16.95 -2.61
CA ASN A 135 0.32 16.52 -4.03
C ASN A 135 1.19 17.37 -4.96
N LYS A 136 2.04 18.22 -4.41
CA LYS A 136 2.88 19.13 -5.20
C LYS A 136 3.73 18.37 -6.21
N SER A 137 3.76 18.89 -7.44
CA SER A 137 4.49 18.31 -8.58
C SER A 137 4.06 16.89 -8.97
N GLN A 138 2.84 16.48 -8.63
CA GLN A 138 2.35 15.11 -8.87
C GLN A 138 1.02 15.11 -9.61
N SER A 139 0.82 14.09 -10.45
CA SER A 139 -0.47 13.75 -11.07
C SER A 139 -0.99 12.45 -10.50
N SER A 140 -2.29 12.38 -10.16
CA SER A 140 -2.92 11.13 -9.72
C SER A 140 -2.79 10.00 -10.73
N ASN A 141 -2.82 10.34 -12.04
CA ASN A 141 -2.70 9.38 -13.13
C ASN A 141 -1.31 8.71 -13.21
N ASP A 142 -0.30 9.32 -12.62
CA ASP A 142 1.05 8.78 -12.54
C ASP A 142 1.33 8.14 -11.16
N VAL A 143 0.99 8.85 -10.10
CA VAL A 143 1.28 8.41 -8.71
C VAL A 143 0.56 7.11 -8.37
N PHE A 144 -0.70 6.94 -8.79
CA PHE A 144 -1.47 5.75 -8.45
C PHE A 144 -0.92 4.47 -9.11
N PRO A 145 -0.69 4.42 -10.44
CA PRO A 145 -0.04 3.26 -11.05
C PRO A 145 1.39 3.05 -10.57
N THR A 146 2.15 4.11 -10.29
CA THR A 146 3.47 3.97 -9.64
C THR A 146 3.37 3.25 -8.31
N ALA A 147 2.42 3.64 -7.45
CA ALA A 147 2.19 2.96 -6.18
C ALA A 147 1.77 1.50 -6.36
N MET A 148 0.98 1.16 -7.39
CA MET A 148 0.63 -0.22 -7.72
C MET A 148 1.88 -1.06 -8.04
N HIS A 149 2.79 -0.54 -8.87
CA HIS A 149 4.05 -1.22 -9.19
C HIS A 149 4.96 -1.37 -7.98
N VAL A 150 5.07 -0.33 -7.15
CA VAL A 150 5.85 -0.39 -5.90
C VAL A 150 5.29 -1.42 -4.95
N ALA A 151 3.97 -1.46 -4.74
CA ALA A 151 3.30 -2.44 -3.90
C ALA A 151 3.56 -3.88 -4.39
N ALA A 152 3.38 -4.13 -5.70
CA ALA A 152 3.62 -5.42 -6.31
C ALA A 152 5.09 -5.86 -6.16
N LEU A 153 6.05 -4.97 -6.45
CA LEU A 153 7.47 -5.26 -6.33
C LEU A 153 7.87 -5.59 -4.88
N LEU A 154 7.35 -4.85 -3.92
CA LEU A 154 7.61 -5.11 -2.50
C LEU A 154 7.03 -6.44 -2.05
N ALA A 155 5.81 -6.79 -2.47
CA ALA A 155 5.18 -8.08 -2.18
C ALA A 155 5.98 -9.24 -2.80
N LEU A 156 6.39 -9.12 -4.05
CA LEU A 156 7.23 -10.11 -4.73
C LEU A 156 8.55 -10.32 -3.99
N ARG A 157 9.29 -9.26 -3.69
CA ARG A 157 10.62 -9.35 -3.10
C ARG A 157 10.61 -9.76 -1.62
N LYS A 158 9.66 -9.25 -0.85
CA LYS A 158 9.64 -9.47 0.61
C LYS A 158 8.85 -10.70 1.03
N GLN A 159 7.90 -11.17 0.21
CA GLN A 159 7.01 -12.26 0.58
C GLN A 159 7.11 -13.45 -0.38
N LEU A 160 6.77 -13.27 -1.66
CA LEU A 160 6.63 -14.39 -2.59
C LEU A 160 7.96 -15.11 -2.85
N ILE A 161 9.00 -14.39 -3.23
CA ILE A 161 10.30 -14.99 -3.55
C ILE A 161 10.92 -15.73 -2.35
N PRO A 162 10.96 -15.18 -1.13
CA PRO A 162 11.45 -15.92 0.03
C PRO A 162 10.64 -17.18 0.33
N GLN A 163 9.30 -17.12 0.24
CA GLN A 163 8.44 -18.28 0.49
C GLN A 163 8.64 -19.37 -0.56
N LEU A 164 8.78 -19.01 -1.85
CA LEU A 164 9.09 -19.95 -2.92
C LEU A 164 10.45 -20.62 -2.71
N LYS A 165 11.47 -19.87 -2.27
CA LYS A 165 12.78 -20.45 -1.94
C LYS A 165 12.66 -21.48 -0.81
N THR A 166 11.94 -21.16 0.26
CA THR A 166 11.69 -22.08 1.38
C THR A 166 10.94 -23.33 0.91
N LEU A 167 9.89 -23.17 0.12
CA LEU A 167 9.13 -24.29 -0.44
C LEU A 167 10.01 -25.19 -1.31
N THR A 168 10.81 -24.59 -2.20
CA THR A 168 11.74 -25.33 -3.07
C THR A 168 12.76 -26.11 -2.25
N GLN A 169 13.33 -25.51 -1.21
CA GLN A 169 14.25 -26.21 -0.31
C GLN A 169 13.56 -27.40 0.36
N THR A 170 12.40 -27.20 0.96
CA THR A 170 11.62 -28.26 1.63
C THR A 170 11.30 -29.42 0.68
N LEU A 171 10.88 -29.11 -0.56
CA LEU A 171 10.60 -30.12 -1.56
C LEU A 171 11.84 -30.91 -1.97
N ASN A 172 12.99 -30.24 -2.12
CA ASN A 172 14.26 -30.89 -2.43
C ASN A 172 14.72 -31.81 -1.28
N GLU A 173 14.59 -31.39 -0.04
CA GLU A 173 14.91 -32.22 1.13
C GLU A 173 14.02 -33.46 1.20
N LYS A 174 12.71 -33.30 1.01
CA LYS A 174 11.76 -34.43 0.96
C LYS A 174 12.04 -35.36 -0.21
N SER A 175 12.33 -34.84 -1.38
CA SER A 175 12.68 -35.66 -2.57
C SER A 175 13.91 -36.51 -2.31
N ARG A 176 14.94 -35.98 -1.67
CA ARG A 176 16.14 -36.76 -1.28
C ARG A 176 15.79 -37.84 -0.26
N ALA A 177 14.98 -37.52 0.75
CA ALA A 177 14.53 -38.49 1.76
C ALA A 177 13.66 -39.60 1.14
N CYS A 178 12.79 -39.28 0.16
CA CYS A 178 11.98 -40.28 -0.55
C CYS A 178 12.81 -41.19 -1.41
N ARG A 179 13.87 -40.72 -2.10
CA ARG A 179 14.80 -41.58 -2.84
C ARG A 179 15.48 -42.61 -1.94
N TYR A 180 15.82 -42.23 -0.73
CA TYR A 180 16.43 -43.13 0.26
C TYR A 180 15.43 -44.20 0.76
N ARG A 181 14.16 -43.83 0.95
CA ARG A 181 13.10 -44.79 1.32
C ARG A 181 12.72 -45.76 0.19
N GLN A 182 12.68 -45.33 -1.05
CA GLN A 182 12.40 -46.21 -2.18
C GLN A 182 13.43 -47.33 -2.33
N ASN A 183 14.70 -47.05 -2.13
CA ASN A 183 15.75 -48.08 -2.16
C ASN A 183 15.59 -49.12 -1.03
N TRP A 184 14.90 -48.79 0.07
CA TRP A 184 14.66 -49.72 1.19
C TRP A 184 13.40 -50.57 1.00
N SER A 185 12.37 -50.06 0.33
CA SER A 185 11.10 -50.76 0.15
C SER A 185 11.14 -51.79 -0.98
N TYR A 186 12.07 -51.69 -1.91
CA TYR A 186 12.27 -52.73 -2.94
C TYR A 186 12.76 -54.07 -2.39
N SER A 187 13.26 -54.10 -1.15
CA SER A 187 13.78 -55.29 -0.49
C SER A 187 12.77 -56.07 0.33
N LEU A 188 11.60 -55.49 0.67
CA LEU A 188 10.72 -56.11 1.67
C LEU A 188 9.24 -56.27 1.35
N ALA A 189 8.72 -55.79 0.24
CA ALA A 189 7.33 -56.03 -0.17
C ALA A 189 7.15 -55.79 -1.66
N GLY A 190 6.68 -56.77 -2.37
CA GLY A 190 6.29 -56.72 -3.80
C GLY A 190 5.09 -55.79 -4.05
N CYS A 191 5.19 -54.52 -3.68
CA CYS A 191 4.22 -53.48 -3.99
C CYS A 191 4.70 -52.76 -5.24
N HIS A 192 3.87 -52.82 -6.29
CA HIS A 192 4.06 -52.09 -7.53
C HIS A 192 4.30 -50.61 -7.24
N ALA A 193 5.51 -50.14 -7.47
CA ALA A 193 5.82 -48.73 -7.50
C ALA A 193 5.05 -48.13 -8.69
N VAL A 194 4.10 -47.26 -8.40
CA VAL A 194 3.61 -46.31 -9.38
C VAL A 194 4.81 -45.43 -9.76
N ASN A 195 5.30 -45.67 -10.98
CA ASN A 195 6.35 -44.88 -11.59
C ASN A 195 5.80 -43.46 -11.81
N ALA A 196 5.80 -42.64 -10.78
CA ALA A 196 5.69 -41.18 -10.93
C ALA A 196 6.96 -40.76 -11.64
N GLY A 197 6.85 -40.51 -12.93
CA GLY A 197 7.92 -40.31 -13.87
C GLY A 197 9.04 -39.46 -13.28
N ALA A 198 10.25 -39.95 -13.39
CA ALA A 198 11.44 -39.17 -13.25
C ALA A 198 11.50 -38.16 -14.42
N GLY A 199 10.58 -37.21 -14.41
CA GLY A 199 10.68 -35.97 -15.15
C GLY A 199 11.69 -35.15 -14.40
N ASP A 200 12.84 -34.92 -15.02
CA ASP A 200 13.78 -33.91 -14.60
C ASP A 200 13.05 -32.59 -14.41
N PHE A 201 12.64 -32.28 -13.21
CA PHE A 201 12.30 -30.91 -12.83
C PHE A 201 13.63 -30.15 -12.70
N ARG A 202 14.23 -29.84 -13.85
CA ARG A 202 15.20 -28.74 -13.93
C ARG A 202 14.39 -27.45 -13.89
N LEU A 203 14.31 -26.84 -12.71
CA LEU A 203 14.11 -25.41 -12.63
C LEU A 203 15.39 -24.79 -13.21
N ASP A 204 15.28 -24.34 -14.46
CA ASP A 204 16.36 -23.61 -15.12
C ASP A 204 16.82 -22.47 -14.22
N SER A 205 18.13 -22.47 -13.96
CA SER A 205 18.83 -21.50 -13.12
C SER A 205 19.02 -20.15 -13.83
N ASP A 206 18.25 -19.85 -14.86
CA ASP A 206 18.42 -18.65 -15.71
C ASP A 206 17.51 -17.47 -15.36
N ALA A 207 17.17 -17.29 -14.10
CA ALA A 207 16.67 -15.98 -13.63
C ALA A 207 17.81 -15.16 -13.02
N ARG A 208 18.88 -14.93 -13.79
CA ARG A 208 19.86 -13.88 -13.54
C ARG A 208 19.63 -12.76 -14.55
N ALA A 209 18.88 -11.72 -14.14
CA ALA A 209 18.99 -10.34 -14.62
C ALA A 209 18.48 -9.41 -13.52
#